data_bfe1ef5a1b6bf9584f6cd5e3d974c311
#
_entry.id   bfe1ef5a1b6bf9584f6cd5e3d974c311
#
_cell.length_a   1.000
_cell.length_b   1.000
_cell.length_c   1.000
_cell.angle_alpha   90.00
_cell.angle_beta   90.00
_cell.angle_gamma   90.00
#
_symmetry.space_group_name_H-M   'P 1'
#
loop_
_entity.id
_entity.type
_entity.pdbx_description
1 polymer ?
#
loop_
_entity_poly.entity_id
_entity_poly.type
_entity_poly.pdbx_seq_one_letter_code
_entity_poly.pdbx_strand_id
1 'polypeptide(L)'
;MTYRDIDPKLAGIYIIKNNVNGKCYIGQSVKLRSRLKDHMRNAKNGKLDLPIYRAINKYGFHNFTVDILESFIPDPNISNLE
;
A
#
# COMPACT_ATOMS: atom_id res chain seq x y z
N MET A 1 -1.31 -5.22 10.20
CA MET A 1 0.09 -5.14 9.68
C MET A 1 0.44 -3.70 9.38
N THR A 2 1.64 -3.31 9.72
CA THR A 2 2.14 -1.98 9.37
C THR A 2 3.19 -2.13 8.26
N TYR A 3 3.43 -1.06 7.53
CA TYR A 3 4.45 -1.10 6.48
C TYR A 3 5.86 -1.41 7.02
N ARG A 4 6.08 -1.19 8.32
CA ARG A 4 7.38 -1.44 8.96
C ARG A 4 7.75 -2.92 9.03
N ASP A 5 6.75 -3.80 8.96
CA ASP A 5 6.97 -5.24 8.97
C ASP A 5 7.34 -5.79 7.60
N ILE A 6 7.33 -4.95 6.58
CA ILE A 6 7.62 -5.35 5.22
C ILE A 6 9.11 -5.14 4.94
N ASP A 7 9.76 -6.15 4.37
CA ASP A 7 11.16 -6.02 3.95
C ASP A 7 11.25 -4.89 2.92
N PRO A 8 12.14 -3.91 3.11
CA PRO A 8 12.27 -2.79 2.17
C PRO A 8 12.69 -3.19 0.76
N LYS A 9 13.17 -4.42 0.57
CA LYS A 9 13.57 -4.92 -0.74
C LYS A 9 12.43 -5.55 -1.52
N LEU A 10 11.28 -5.79 -0.90
CA LEU A 10 10.19 -6.49 -1.55
C LEU A 10 9.45 -5.62 -2.56
N ALA A 11 9.17 -6.22 -3.71
CA ALA A 11 8.22 -5.74 -4.69
C ALA A 11 7.00 -6.66 -4.67
N GLY A 12 5.88 -6.22 -5.22
CA GLY A 12 4.73 -7.10 -5.32
C GLY A 12 3.41 -6.37 -5.40
N ILE A 13 2.38 -7.09 -5.04
CA ILE A 13 0.99 -6.65 -5.09
C ILE A 13 0.43 -6.64 -3.67
N TYR A 14 -0.24 -5.55 -3.33
CA TYR A 14 -0.84 -5.40 -2.01
C TYR A 14 -2.31 -5.06 -2.14
N ILE A 15 -3.06 -5.29 -1.06
CA ILE A 15 -4.46 -4.94 -0.95
C ILE A 15 -4.68 -4.14 0.33
N ILE A 16 -5.43 -3.07 0.22
CA ILE A 16 -5.88 -2.29 1.37
C ILE A 16 -7.40 -2.44 1.43
N LYS A 17 -7.89 -3.04 2.50
CA LYS A 17 -9.31 -3.32 2.65
C LYS A 17 -9.91 -2.42 3.72
N ASN A 18 -11.04 -1.78 3.39
CA ASN A 18 -11.82 -1.03 4.35
C ASN A 18 -12.74 -2.00 5.08
N ASN A 19 -12.51 -2.19 6.37
CA ASN A 19 -13.25 -3.16 7.17
C ASN A 19 -14.68 -2.69 7.51
N VAL A 20 -14.97 -1.43 7.29
CA VAL A 20 -16.33 -0.90 7.54
C VAL A 20 -17.28 -1.23 6.41
N ASN A 21 -16.85 -1.05 5.16
CA ASN A 21 -17.74 -1.26 4.00
C ASN A 21 -17.28 -2.37 3.05
N GLY A 22 -16.15 -3.01 3.33
CA GLY A 22 -15.64 -4.12 2.52
C GLY A 22 -14.98 -3.73 1.20
N LYS A 23 -14.89 -2.45 0.89
CA LYS A 23 -14.23 -2.00 -0.33
C LYS A 23 -12.73 -2.19 -0.24
N CYS A 24 -12.12 -2.54 -1.37
CA CYS A 24 -10.69 -2.83 -1.44
C CYS A 24 -9.99 -1.95 -2.46
N TYR A 25 -8.75 -1.64 -2.16
CA TYR A 25 -7.83 -1.01 -3.09
C TYR A 25 -6.66 -1.95 -3.32
N ILE A 26 -6.39 -2.28 -4.59
CA ILE A 26 -5.29 -3.17 -4.96
C ILE A 26 -4.26 -2.35 -5.70
N GLY A 27 -3.01 -2.45 -5.27
CA GLY A 27 -1.91 -1.74 -5.90
C GLY A 27 -0.71 -2.62 -6.09
N GLN A 28 0.25 -2.13 -6.85
CA GLN A 28 1.52 -2.82 -7.05
C GLN A 28 2.66 -1.83 -6.95
N SER A 29 3.82 -2.33 -6.56
CA SER A 29 4.99 -1.49 -6.43
C SER A 29 6.26 -2.34 -6.47
N VAL A 30 7.34 -1.77 -6.97
CA VAL A 30 8.67 -2.38 -6.87
C VAL A 30 9.28 -2.14 -5.49
N LYS A 31 8.66 -1.30 -4.68
CA LYS A 31 9.07 -1.03 -3.29
C LYS A 31 7.84 -0.95 -2.42
N LEU A 32 7.35 -2.11 -1.97
CA LEU A 32 6.09 -2.20 -1.21
C LEU A 32 6.10 -1.36 0.05
N ARG A 33 7.15 -1.49 0.85
CA ARG A 33 7.23 -0.76 2.11
C ARG A 33 7.17 0.75 1.92
N SER A 34 7.94 1.24 0.96
CA SER A 34 7.98 2.67 0.66
C SER A 34 6.64 3.17 0.13
N ARG A 35 6.01 2.38 -0.73
CA ARG A 35 4.71 2.75 -1.30
C ARG A 35 3.61 2.84 -0.25
N LEU A 36 3.57 1.87 0.66
CA LEU A 36 2.59 1.88 1.74
C LEU A 36 2.82 3.03 2.71
N LYS A 37 4.09 3.34 2.99
CA LYS A 37 4.43 4.51 3.78
C LYS A 37 3.93 5.80 3.13
N ASP A 38 4.11 5.91 1.81
CA ASP A 38 3.64 7.08 1.07
C ASP A 38 2.13 7.20 1.10
N HIS A 39 1.40 6.10 0.98
CA HIS A 39 -0.05 6.11 1.08
C HIS A 39 -0.51 6.65 2.43
N MET A 40 0.09 6.20 3.51
CA MET A 40 -0.26 6.66 4.84
C MET A 40 0.05 8.15 5.01
N ARG A 41 1.21 8.58 4.55
CA ARG A 41 1.62 9.97 4.66
C ARG A 41 0.74 10.88 3.82
N ASN A 42 0.46 10.50 2.58
CA ASN A 42 -0.34 11.33 1.68
C ASN A 42 -1.78 11.44 2.15
N ALA A 43 -2.35 10.35 2.69
CA ALA A 43 -3.69 10.38 3.25
C ALA A 43 -3.75 11.35 4.43
N LYS A 44 -2.77 11.29 5.32
CA LYS A 44 -2.70 12.14 6.50
C LYS A 44 -2.53 13.61 6.15
N ASN A 45 -1.71 13.89 5.14
CA ASN A 45 -1.40 15.26 4.74
C ASN A 45 -2.45 15.87 3.81
N GLY A 46 -3.32 15.06 3.24
CA GLY A 46 -4.35 15.53 2.32
C GLY A 46 -3.82 16.09 1.01
N LYS A 47 -2.59 15.72 0.62
CA LYS A 47 -1.97 16.29 -0.58
C LYS A 47 -2.57 15.77 -1.88
N LEU A 48 -3.05 14.55 -1.88
CA LEU A 48 -3.65 13.93 -3.05
C LEU A 48 -5.10 13.58 -2.75
N ASP A 49 -5.97 13.87 -3.69
CA ASP A 49 -7.39 13.64 -3.53
C ASP A 49 -7.80 12.35 -4.25
N LEU A 50 -7.31 11.23 -3.74
CA LEU A 50 -7.64 9.91 -4.26
C LEU A 50 -8.74 9.28 -3.42
N PRO A 51 -9.60 8.44 -4.02
CA PRO A 51 -10.68 7.78 -3.26
C PRO A 51 -10.19 7.01 -2.04
N ILE A 52 -9.03 6.33 -2.15
CA ILE A 52 -8.47 5.60 -1.01
C ILE A 52 -8.08 6.54 0.14
N TYR A 53 -7.56 7.72 -0.18
CA TYR A 53 -7.16 8.67 0.84
C TYR A 53 -8.36 9.31 1.52
N ARG A 54 -9.43 9.58 0.78
CA ARG A 54 -10.69 10.06 1.36
C ARG A 54 -11.26 9.03 2.32
N ALA A 55 -11.24 7.76 1.93
CA ALA A 55 -11.74 6.68 2.77
C ALA A 55 -10.92 6.55 4.05
N ILE A 56 -9.59 6.61 3.94
CA ILE A 56 -8.71 6.54 5.11
C ILE A 56 -8.98 7.69 6.07
N ASN A 57 -9.18 8.90 5.54
CA ASN A 57 -9.47 10.05 6.38
C ASN A 57 -10.86 9.99 7.01
N LYS A 58 -11.83 9.44 6.29
CA LYS A 58 -13.20 9.33 6.78
C LYS A 58 -13.36 8.27 7.87
N TYR A 59 -12.77 7.08 7.65
CA TYR A 59 -12.99 5.93 8.53
C TYR A 59 -11.85 5.69 9.53
N GLY A 60 -10.70 6.33 9.33
CA GLY A 60 -9.52 6.11 10.15
C GLY A 60 -8.71 4.90 9.65
N PHE A 61 -7.39 5.03 9.66
CA PHE A 61 -6.51 3.98 9.15
C PHE A 61 -6.65 2.67 9.94
N HIS A 62 -7.02 2.75 11.21
CA HIS A 62 -7.21 1.57 12.06
C HIS A 62 -8.37 0.68 11.58
N ASN A 63 -9.25 1.19 10.75
CA ASN A 63 -10.35 0.41 10.16
C ASN A 63 -9.96 -0.23 8.82
N PHE A 64 -8.69 -0.16 8.46
CA PHE A 64 -8.19 -0.75 7.23
C PHE A 64 -7.24 -1.89 7.52
N THR A 65 -7.28 -2.92 6.69
CA THR A 65 -6.34 -4.04 6.74
C THR A 65 -5.49 -4.01 5.49
N VAL A 66 -4.18 -4.15 5.67
CA VAL A 66 -3.23 -4.20 4.57
C VAL A 66 -2.64 -5.59 4.50
N ASP A 67 -2.74 -6.23 3.35
CA ASP A 67 -2.16 -7.55 3.09
C ASP A 67 -1.35 -7.54 1.83
N ILE A 68 -0.35 -8.43 1.79
CA ILE A 68 0.48 -8.63 0.61
C ILE A 68 -0.06 -9.85 -0.13
N LEU A 69 -0.55 -9.64 -1.33
CA LEU A 69 -1.10 -10.72 -2.14
C LEU A 69 0.00 -11.53 -2.82
N GLU A 70 1.05 -10.85 -3.25
CA GLU A 70 2.18 -11.47 -3.93
C GLU A 70 3.41 -10.61 -3.69
N SER A 71 4.56 -11.24 -3.44
CA SER A 71 5.79 -10.50 -3.22
C SER A 71 6.99 -11.28 -3.73
N PHE A 72 8.01 -10.53 -4.13
CA PHE A 72 9.28 -11.09 -4.58
C PHE A 72 10.36 -10.04 -4.40
N ILE A 73 11.62 -10.49 -4.40
CA ILE A 73 12.77 -9.59 -4.37
C ILE A 73 13.22 -9.39 -5.81
N PRO A 74 13.13 -8.16 -6.35
CA PRO A 74 13.54 -7.93 -7.74
C PRO A 74 15.00 -8.26 -7.96
N ASP A 75 15.29 -8.90 -9.09
CA ASP A 75 16.66 -9.18 -9.49
C ASP A 75 17.25 -7.92 -10.12
N PRO A 76 18.32 -7.35 -9.56
CA PRO A 76 18.90 -6.13 -10.10
C PRO A 76 19.55 -6.36 -11.49
N ASN A 77 19.78 -7.60 -11.88
CA ASN A 77 20.32 -7.93 -13.19
C ASN A 77 19.25 -8.01 -14.27
N ILE A 78 18.00 -8.07 -13.88
CA ILE A 78 16.91 -8.01 -14.83
C ILE A 78 16.53 -6.55 -14.97
N SER A 79 16.90 -5.97 -16.08
CA SER A 79 16.51 -4.61 -16.33
C SER A 79 15.04 -4.61 -16.63
N ASN A 80 14.31 -3.95 -15.82
CA ASN A 80 13.02 -3.50 -16.22
C ASN A 80 12.05 -4.55 -16.77
N LEU A 81 11.05 -4.81 -16.05
CA LEU A 81 10.05 -5.81 -16.39
C LEU A 81 8.81 -5.22 -17.05
N GLU A 82 8.83 -3.97 -17.31
CA GLU A 82 7.67 -3.34 -17.93
C GLU A 82 7.82 -3.22 -19.40
#